data_8b595c0e80b7aee2e4ad42e3ed4b0980
#
_entry.id   8b595c0e80b7aee2e4ad42e3ed4b0980
#
_cell.length_a   1.000
_cell.length_b   1.000
_cell.length_c   1.000
_cell.angle_alpha   90.00
_cell.angle_beta   90.00
_cell.angle_gamma   90.00
#
_symmetry.space_group_name_H-M   'P 1'
#
loop_
_entity.id
_entity.type
_entity.pdbx_description
1 polymer ?
#
loop_
_entity_poly.entity_id
_entity_poly.type
_entity_poly.pdbx_seq_one_letter_code
_entity_poly.pdbx_strand_id
1 'polypeptide(L)'
;MSARQQVINQGDRIFYIIAQCLGLAVIVLAVLLVWNLFDGAWESIKKFGLEFLVGTTWDPVTRVFGTLPTIIGTLVKGFIALFLAIPISIGSAIFLAFYTPKWLRPVISYPIELLAGIPSIIFGMWALFVMVPVVRVMQIWLKANFGWFFLFDGPAVYGVGVLSGSLILAIMITPIITAISKEILLTVPRSQVEGMLALGATKWEAIWQVALPYSRIGLFGAVILGLGRAIGETMAVTMVGGNSFAMIHSLFDPVHSMASQIASEFTEATYSLYTSSLIYVGLVLFGITIFISLAAQFLIWRLSKGKLAILD
;
A
#
# COMPACT_ATOMS: atom_id res chain seq x y z
N MET A 1 -24.41 41.77 17.90
CA MET A 1 -23.87 40.47 18.42
C MET A 1 -22.37 40.62 18.58
N SER A 2 -21.91 40.77 19.82
CA SER A 2 -20.51 41.08 20.15
C SER A 2 -19.64 39.86 19.87
N ALA A 3 -18.60 40.03 19.03
CA ALA A 3 -17.53 39.08 18.88
C ALA A 3 -16.88 38.82 20.25
N ARG A 4 -17.05 37.62 20.82
CA ARG A 4 -16.24 37.13 21.94
C ARG A 4 -14.78 37.16 21.45
N GLN A 5 -14.01 38.13 21.89
CA GLN A 5 -12.55 38.07 21.81
C GLN A 5 -12.14 36.81 22.62
N GLN A 6 -11.77 35.77 21.95
CA GLN A 6 -11.11 34.65 22.59
C GLN A 6 -9.80 35.18 23.16
N VAL A 7 -9.72 35.26 24.47
CA VAL A 7 -8.47 35.47 25.18
C VAL A 7 -7.59 34.26 24.88
N ILE A 8 -6.73 34.39 23.87
CA ILE A 8 -5.76 33.33 23.55
C ILE A 8 -4.78 33.31 24.73
N ASN A 9 -4.87 32.26 25.52
CA ASN A 9 -3.96 32.03 26.63
C ASN A 9 -2.52 31.95 26.08
N GLN A 10 -1.53 32.44 26.79
CA GLN A 10 -0.12 32.39 26.39
C GLN A 10 0.32 30.94 26.08
N GLY A 11 -0.18 29.95 26.82
CA GLY A 11 0.03 28.54 26.57
C GLY A 11 -0.47 28.08 25.20
N ASP A 12 -1.66 28.50 24.79
CA ASP A 12 -2.23 28.18 23.47
C ASP A 12 -1.40 28.77 22.34
N ARG A 13 -0.90 29.97 22.50
CA ARG A 13 -0.02 30.62 21.52
C ARG A 13 1.31 29.91 21.38
N ILE A 14 1.91 29.50 22.49
CA ILE A 14 3.17 28.73 22.49
C ILE A 14 2.94 27.39 21.81
N PHE A 15 1.87 26.67 22.17
CA PHE A 15 1.52 25.39 21.55
C PHE A 15 1.31 25.53 20.04
N TYR A 16 0.59 26.57 19.61
CA TYR A 16 0.34 26.84 18.19
C TYR A 16 1.65 27.10 17.41
N ILE A 17 2.56 27.89 17.98
CA ILE A 17 3.88 28.15 17.36
C ILE A 17 4.69 26.87 17.27
N ILE A 18 4.74 26.06 18.34
CA ILE A 18 5.46 24.78 18.33
C ILE A 18 4.87 23.84 17.26
N ALA A 19 3.54 23.72 17.19
CA ALA A 19 2.87 22.89 16.20
C ALA A 19 3.18 23.33 14.76
N GLN A 20 3.20 24.68 14.53
CA GLN A 20 3.58 25.21 13.22
C GLN A 20 5.05 24.93 12.89
N CYS A 21 5.96 25.15 13.83
CA CYS A 21 7.38 24.86 13.63
C CYS A 21 7.63 23.38 13.31
N LEU A 22 6.96 22.47 14.04
CA LEU A 22 7.04 21.03 13.77
C LEU A 22 6.46 20.66 12.39
N GLY A 23 5.30 21.24 12.02
CA GLY A 23 4.72 21.04 10.70
C GLY A 23 5.64 21.53 9.57
N LEU A 24 6.25 22.73 9.75
CA LEU A 24 7.22 23.26 8.81
C LEU A 24 8.48 22.39 8.72
N ALA A 25 8.97 21.89 9.86
CA ALA A 25 10.13 21.00 9.89
C ALA A 25 9.90 19.71 9.08
N VAL A 26 8.70 19.12 9.14
CA VAL A 26 8.35 17.94 8.32
C VAL A 26 8.40 18.27 6.82
N ILE A 27 7.86 19.43 6.43
CA ILE A 27 7.90 19.88 5.03
C ILE A 27 9.35 20.09 4.57
N VAL A 28 10.17 20.76 5.37
CA VAL A 28 11.59 20.99 5.07
C VAL A 28 12.34 19.66 4.93
N LEU A 29 12.13 18.72 5.84
CA LEU A 29 12.73 17.40 5.76
C LEU A 29 12.32 16.64 4.49
N ALA A 30 11.04 16.72 4.09
CA ALA A 30 10.57 16.10 2.85
C ALA A 30 11.25 16.72 1.62
N VAL A 31 11.36 18.06 1.57
CA VAL A 31 12.07 18.77 0.47
C VAL A 31 13.55 18.38 0.43
N LEU A 32 14.22 18.34 1.59
CA LEU A 32 15.62 17.93 1.68
C LEU A 32 15.83 16.48 1.23
N LEU A 33 14.90 15.57 1.55
CA LEU A 33 14.93 14.19 1.09
C LEU A 33 14.87 14.13 -0.43
N VAL A 34 13.91 14.83 -1.04
CA VAL A 34 13.78 14.88 -2.51
C VAL A 34 15.03 15.47 -3.14
N TRP A 35 15.58 16.54 -2.57
CA TRP A 35 16.81 17.16 -3.04
C TRP A 35 17.98 16.17 -3.01
N ASN A 36 18.18 15.46 -1.89
CA ASN A 36 19.23 14.45 -1.77
C ASN A 36 19.06 13.28 -2.74
N LEU A 37 17.82 12.81 -2.95
CA LEU A 37 17.56 11.77 -3.94
C LEU A 37 17.87 12.27 -5.36
N PHE A 38 17.52 13.50 -5.69
CA PHE A 38 17.79 14.08 -7.01
C PHE A 38 19.30 14.28 -7.24
N ASP A 39 20.00 14.81 -6.24
CA ASP A 39 21.45 15.02 -6.31
C ASP A 39 22.22 13.68 -6.44
N GLY A 40 21.86 12.70 -5.60
CA GLY A 40 22.46 11.36 -5.67
C GLY A 40 22.14 10.59 -6.97
N ALA A 41 20.98 10.84 -7.58
CA ALA A 41 20.59 10.23 -8.85
C ALA A 41 21.18 10.94 -10.07
N TRP A 42 21.81 12.11 -9.90
CA TRP A 42 22.17 13.01 -10.98
C TRP A 42 23.07 12.39 -12.06
N GLU A 43 24.06 11.58 -11.68
CA GLU A 43 24.95 10.89 -12.59
C GLU A 43 24.17 9.93 -13.51
N SER A 44 23.26 9.16 -12.94
CA SER A 44 22.41 8.22 -13.67
C SER A 44 21.37 8.94 -14.56
N ILE A 45 20.79 10.03 -14.07
CA ILE A 45 19.85 10.88 -14.83
C ILE A 45 20.54 11.45 -16.06
N LYS A 46 21.76 11.97 -15.93
CA LYS A 46 22.54 12.50 -17.07
C LYS A 46 22.88 11.44 -18.11
N LYS A 47 23.19 10.22 -17.65
CA LYS A 47 23.63 9.14 -18.55
C LYS A 47 22.46 8.47 -19.27
N PHE A 48 21.38 8.18 -18.56
CA PHE A 48 20.27 7.37 -19.08
C PHE A 48 19.00 8.16 -19.35
N GLY A 49 18.82 9.31 -18.68
CA GLY A 49 17.61 10.13 -18.83
C GLY A 49 16.33 9.32 -18.62
N LEU A 50 15.33 9.49 -19.50
CA LEU A 50 14.06 8.77 -19.46
C LEU A 50 14.16 7.31 -19.96
N GLU A 51 15.22 6.94 -20.68
CA GLU A 51 15.44 5.55 -21.10
C GLU A 51 15.59 4.61 -19.91
N PHE A 52 16.06 5.12 -18.76
CA PHE A 52 16.10 4.39 -17.50
C PHE A 52 14.74 3.80 -17.08
N LEU A 53 13.64 4.52 -17.35
CA LEU A 53 12.30 4.11 -16.98
C LEU A 53 11.74 2.99 -17.87
N VAL A 54 12.18 2.93 -19.13
CA VAL A 54 11.69 1.97 -20.12
C VAL A 54 12.69 0.85 -20.39
N GLY A 55 13.93 0.99 -19.91
CA GLY A 55 14.97 -0.02 -20.02
C GLY A 55 14.59 -1.29 -19.25
N THR A 56 14.84 -2.45 -19.87
CA THR A 56 14.52 -3.77 -19.31
C THR A 56 15.74 -4.50 -18.74
N THR A 57 16.94 -3.99 -18.99
CA THR A 57 18.20 -4.63 -18.59
C THR A 57 18.77 -3.95 -17.37
N TRP A 58 19.10 -4.74 -16.36
CA TRP A 58 19.86 -4.30 -15.19
C TRP A 58 21.13 -5.14 -15.11
N ASP A 59 22.25 -4.57 -15.53
CA ASP A 59 23.54 -5.25 -15.56
C ASP A 59 24.67 -4.33 -15.03
N PRO A 60 25.11 -4.54 -13.78
CA PRO A 60 26.21 -3.79 -13.21
C PRO A 60 27.55 -3.99 -13.92
N VAL A 61 27.77 -5.15 -14.58
CA VAL A 61 29.04 -5.45 -15.25
C VAL A 61 29.21 -4.63 -16.51
N THR A 62 28.17 -4.59 -17.34
CA THR A 62 28.16 -3.78 -18.57
C THR A 62 27.75 -2.31 -18.33
N ARG A 63 27.41 -1.95 -17.09
CA ARG A 63 26.98 -0.61 -16.66
C ARG A 63 25.76 -0.10 -17.43
N VAL A 64 24.82 -1.00 -17.70
CA VAL A 64 23.53 -0.70 -18.31
C VAL A 64 22.44 -0.87 -17.26
N PHE A 65 21.66 0.19 -17.02
CA PHE A 65 20.67 0.21 -15.96
C PHE A 65 19.31 0.66 -16.51
N GLY A 66 18.30 -0.22 -16.36
CA GLY A 66 16.91 0.04 -16.67
C GLY A 66 16.01 -0.51 -15.57
N THR A 67 14.92 0.18 -15.24
CA THR A 67 14.09 -0.14 -14.07
C THR A 67 12.66 -0.59 -14.41
N LEU A 68 12.31 -0.74 -15.69
CA LEU A 68 10.96 -1.13 -16.11
C LEU A 68 10.45 -2.41 -15.45
N PRO A 69 11.24 -3.52 -15.38
CA PRO A 69 10.77 -4.76 -14.77
C PRO A 69 10.41 -4.57 -13.29
N THR A 70 11.18 -3.79 -12.55
CA THR A 70 10.97 -3.55 -11.12
C THR A 70 9.83 -2.56 -10.85
N ILE A 71 9.58 -1.60 -11.75
CA ILE A 71 8.38 -0.76 -11.72
C ILE A 71 7.14 -1.63 -11.88
N ILE A 72 7.09 -2.46 -12.93
CA ILE A 72 5.97 -3.36 -13.17
C ILE A 72 5.82 -4.36 -12.02
N GLY A 73 6.94 -4.92 -11.52
CA GLY A 73 6.97 -5.81 -10.37
C GLY A 73 6.35 -5.21 -9.12
N THR A 74 6.64 -3.95 -8.83
CA THR A 74 6.08 -3.21 -7.69
C THR A 74 4.58 -2.99 -7.85
N LEU A 75 4.17 -2.48 -9.01
CA LEU A 75 2.77 -2.14 -9.28
C LEU A 75 1.90 -3.40 -9.31
N VAL A 76 2.30 -4.43 -10.03
CA VAL A 76 1.53 -5.68 -10.16
C VAL A 76 1.35 -6.34 -8.80
N LYS A 77 2.42 -6.49 -8.01
CA LYS A 77 2.32 -7.07 -6.65
C LYS A 77 1.42 -6.23 -5.76
N GLY A 78 1.57 -4.91 -5.77
CA GLY A 78 0.76 -3.99 -4.98
C GLY A 78 -0.73 -4.03 -5.35
N PHE A 79 -1.07 -4.03 -6.63
CA PHE A 79 -2.47 -4.10 -7.07
C PHE A 79 -3.11 -5.45 -6.81
N ILE A 80 -2.40 -6.57 -7.01
CA ILE A 80 -2.91 -7.90 -6.68
C ILE A 80 -3.12 -8.02 -5.16
N ALA A 81 -2.17 -7.55 -4.36
CA ALA A 81 -2.30 -7.53 -2.91
C ALA A 81 -3.53 -6.75 -2.45
N LEU A 82 -3.76 -5.58 -3.06
CA LEU A 82 -4.91 -4.74 -2.76
C LEU A 82 -6.23 -5.43 -3.16
N PHE A 83 -6.28 -6.03 -4.35
CA PHE A 83 -7.44 -6.78 -4.83
C PHE A 83 -7.85 -7.92 -3.88
N LEU A 84 -6.87 -8.61 -3.30
CA LEU A 84 -7.10 -9.66 -2.32
C LEU A 84 -7.46 -9.10 -0.93
N ALA A 85 -6.80 -8.03 -0.51
CA ALA A 85 -6.98 -7.47 0.82
C ALA A 85 -8.30 -6.71 1.00
N ILE A 86 -8.80 -5.98 -0.02
CA ILE A 86 -10.00 -5.15 0.09
C ILE A 86 -11.22 -5.94 0.56
N PRO A 87 -11.63 -7.05 -0.08
CA PRO A 87 -12.83 -7.78 0.32
C PRO A 87 -12.71 -8.36 1.73
N ILE A 88 -11.54 -8.87 2.10
CA ILE A 88 -11.28 -9.43 3.42
C ILE A 88 -11.32 -8.32 4.48
N SER A 89 -10.65 -7.20 4.23
CA SER A 89 -10.55 -6.10 5.17
C SER A 89 -11.88 -5.40 5.40
N ILE A 90 -12.60 -5.07 4.31
CA ILE A 90 -13.89 -4.38 4.41
C ILE A 90 -14.93 -5.32 5.01
N GLY A 91 -14.95 -6.59 4.62
CA GLY A 91 -15.82 -7.60 5.21
C GLY A 91 -15.59 -7.76 6.72
N SER A 92 -14.33 -7.86 7.14
CA SER A 92 -13.95 -7.90 8.55
C SER A 92 -14.34 -6.63 9.31
N ALA A 93 -14.14 -5.46 8.71
CA ALA A 93 -14.52 -4.18 9.29
C ALA A 93 -16.05 -4.06 9.48
N ILE A 94 -16.84 -4.48 8.48
CA ILE A 94 -18.30 -4.54 8.57
C ILE A 94 -18.74 -5.48 9.70
N PHE A 95 -18.14 -6.66 9.77
CA PHE A 95 -18.43 -7.63 10.83
C PHE A 95 -18.16 -7.03 12.20
N LEU A 96 -17.01 -6.40 12.40
CA LEU A 96 -16.64 -5.77 13.66
C LEU A 96 -17.52 -4.57 14.00
N ALA A 97 -17.89 -3.73 13.03
CA ALA A 97 -18.66 -2.53 13.27
C ALA A 97 -20.15 -2.82 13.59
N PHE A 98 -20.78 -3.75 12.85
CA PHE A 98 -22.23 -3.92 12.87
C PHE A 98 -22.71 -5.24 13.47
N TYR A 99 -21.92 -6.32 13.40
CA TYR A 99 -22.33 -7.65 13.88
C TYR A 99 -21.75 -8.01 15.22
N THR A 100 -20.57 -7.49 15.57
CA THR A 100 -19.89 -7.82 16.82
C THR A 100 -20.47 -7.04 18.00
N PRO A 101 -20.87 -7.69 19.11
CA PRO A 101 -21.34 -7.01 20.30
C PRO A 101 -20.23 -6.14 20.89
N LYS A 102 -20.66 -5.04 21.58
CA LYS A 102 -19.74 -4.00 22.06
C LYS A 102 -18.62 -4.53 22.97
N TRP A 103 -18.88 -5.54 23.77
CA TRP A 103 -17.90 -6.13 24.70
C TRP A 103 -16.86 -7.01 24.01
N LEU A 104 -17.22 -7.67 22.90
CA LEU A 104 -16.35 -8.57 22.16
C LEU A 104 -15.51 -7.83 21.09
N ARG A 105 -16.00 -6.67 20.63
CA ARG A 105 -15.31 -5.87 19.59
C ARG A 105 -13.87 -5.53 19.94
N PRO A 106 -13.53 -5.00 21.13
CA PRO A 106 -12.14 -4.73 21.50
C PRO A 106 -11.29 -6.00 21.52
N VAL A 107 -11.86 -7.11 22.02
CA VAL A 107 -11.14 -8.40 22.10
C VAL A 107 -10.69 -8.91 20.74
N ILE A 108 -11.51 -8.72 19.70
CA ILE A 108 -11.14 -9.13 18.33
C ILE A 108 -10.31 -8.04 17.62
N SER A 109 -10.61 -6.76 17.83
CA SER A 109 -9.90 -5.67 17.17
C SER A 109 -8.45 -5.56 17.63
N TYR A 110 -8.17 -5.75 18.91
CA TYR A 110 -6.84 -5.60 19.47
C TYR A 110 -5.79 -6.54 18.83
N PRO A 111 -6.02 -7.85 18.69
CA PRO A 111 -5.12 -8.73 17.94
C PRO A 111 -4.90 -8.30 16.47
N ILE A 112 -5.96 -7.83 15.79
CA ILE A 112 -5.84 -7.37 14.40
C ILE A 112 -4.93 -6.12 14.33
N GLU A 113 -5.09 -5.18 15.25
CA GLU A 113 -4.26 -3.98 15.34
C GLU A 113 -2.81 -4.32 15.71
N LEU A 114 -2.58 -5.32 16.57
CA LEU A 114 -1.25 -5.82 16.90
C LEU A 114 -0.54 -6.42 15.68
N LEU A 115 -1.27 -7.14 14.80
CA LEU A 115 -0.69 -7.67 13.56
C LEU A 115 -0.13 -6.57 12.67
N ALA A 116 -0.75 -5.39 12.64
CA ALA A 116 -0.24 -4.24 11.87
C ALA A 116 1.10 -3.71 12.40
N GLY A 117 1.42 -3.95 13.67
CA GLY A 117 2.66 -3.54 14.34
C GLY A 117 3.82 -4.53 14.22
N ILE A 118 3.59 -5.73 13.68
CA ILE A 118 4.65 -6.74 13.51
C ILE A 118 5.69 -6.26 12.48
N PRO A 119 7.01 -6.33 12.78
CA PRO A 119 8.05 -6.01 11.81
C PRO A 119 7.93 -6.84 10.52
N SER A 120 8.08 -6.20 9.37
CA SER A 120 7.90 -6.85 8.05
C SER A 120 8.86 -8.01 7.82
N ILE A 121 10.05 -7.98 8.41
CA ILE A 121 11.02 -9.09 8.32
C ILE A 121 10.46 -10.39 8.93
N ILE A 122 9.69 -10.30 10.02
CA ILE A 122 9.06 -11.49 10.65
C ILE A 122 8.02 -12.09 9.70
N PHE A 123 7.21 -11.25 9.07
CA PHE A 123 6.27 -11.70 8.03
C PHE A 123 7.01 -12.34 6.86
N GLY A 124 8.13 -11.75 6.41
CA GLY A 124 8.95 -12.29 5.32
C GLY A 124 9.53 -13.67 5.66
N MET A 125 10.08 -13.85 6.86
CA MET A 125 10.60 -15.13 7.34
C MET A 125 9.49 -16.18 7.45
N TRP A 126 8.37 -15.82 8.07
CA TRP A 126 7.21 -16.71 8.14
C TRP A 126 6.72 -17.10 6.75
N ALA A 127 6.64 -16.13 5.84
CA ALA A 127 6.22 -16.39 4.47
C ALA A 127 7.18 -17.33 3.75
N LEU A 128 8.49 -17.12 3.88
CA LEU A 128 9.49 -17.94 3.23
C LEU A 128 9.44 -19.42 3.69
N PHE A 129 9.31 -19.65 5.00
CA PHE A 129 9.38 -21.00 5.56
C PHE A 129 8.02 -21.72 5.63
N VAL A 130 6.91 -20.99 5.73
CA VAL A 130 5.58 -21.56 5.92
C VAL A 130 4.69 -21.35 4.68
N MET A 131 4.58 -20.09 4.21
CA MET A 131 3.67 -19.77 3.12
C MET A 131 4.20 -20.24 1.77
N VAL A 132 5.48 -20.03 1.44
CA VAL A 132 6.07 -20.38 0.14
C VAL A 132 5.97 -21.87 -0.18
N PRO A 133 6.23 -22.83 0.74
CA PRO A 133 5.99 -24.24 0.48
C PRO A 133 4.54 -24.56 0.09
N VAL A 134 3.57 -23.95 0.76
CA VAL A 134 2.13 -24.10 0.45
C VAL A 134 1.79 -23.49 -0.91
N VAL A 135 2.27 -22.27 -1.17
CA VAL A 135 2.06 -21.57 -2.45
C VAL A 135 2.69 -22.35 -3.60
N ARG A 136 3.85 -22.99 -3.39
CA ARG A 136 4.48 -23.86 -4.38
C ARG A 136 3.56 -25.02 -4.81
N VAL A 137 2.94 -25.71 -3.87
CA VAL A 137 1.98 -26.79 -4.17
C VAL A 137 0.79 -26.25 -4.96
N MET A 138 0.28 -25.10 -4.54
CA MET A 138 -0.81 -24.41 -5.25
C MET A 138 -0.41 -23.98 -6.67
N GLN A 139 0.80 -23.45 -6.87
CA GLN A 139 1.31 -23.08 -8.19
C GLN A 139 1.43 -24.29 -9.12
N ILE A 140 1.94 -25.42 -8.62
CA ILE A 140 2.04 -26.68 -9.39
C ILE A 140 0.65 -27.16 -9.81
N TRP A 141 -0.31 -27.13 -8.89
CA TRP A 141 -1.70 -27.51 -9.19
C TRP A 141 -2.37 -26.57 -10.20
N LEU A 142 -2.19 -25.24 -10.04
CA LEU A 142 -2.71 -24.23 -10.96
C LEU A 142 -2.10 -24.41 -12.36
N LYS A 143 -0.81 -24.64 -12.45
CA LYS A 143 -0.13 -24.88 -13.73
C LYS A 143 -0.64 -26.15 -14.41
N ALA A 144 -0.83 -27.22 -13.67
CA ALA A 144 -1.31 -28.50 -14.21
C ALA A 144 -2.75 -28.40 -14.77
N ASN A 145 -3.63 -27.62 -14.13
CA ASN A 145 -5.05 -27.51 -14.50
C ASN A 145 -5.37 -26.30 -15.39
N PHE A 146 -4.63 -25.18 -15.24
CA PHE A 146 -4.90 -23.90 -15.89
C PHE A 146 -3.67 -23.35 -16.63
N GLY A 147 -2.66 -24.15 -16.92
CA GLY A 147 -1.43 -23.73 -17.60
C GLY A 147 -1.64 -23.21 -19.03
N TRP A 148 -2.83 -23.40 -19.63
CA TRP A 148 -3.24 -22.78 -20.87
C TRP A 148 -3.50 -21.26 -20.74
N PHE A 149 -3.72 -20.77 -19.53
CA PHE A 149 -3.97 -19.37 -19.27
C PHE A 149 -2.64 -18.65 -18.97
N PHE A 150 -2.33 -17.59 -19.70
CA PHE A 150 -1.04 -16.90 -19.68
C PHE A 150 -0.54 -16.52 -18.27
N LEU A 151 -1.45 -16.26 -17.32
CA LEU A 151 -1.08 -15.93 -15.94
C LEU A 151 -0.46 -17.10 -15.17
N PHE A 152 -0.69 -18.35 -15.59
CA PHE A 152 -0.25 -19.56 -14.91
C PHE A 152 0.77 -20.39 -15.70
N ASP A 153 1.27 -19.86 -16.82
CA ASP A 153 2.25 -20.56 -17.69
C ASP A 153 3.70 -20.43 -17.22
N GLY A 154 3.97 -19.76 -16.13
CA GLY A 154 5.32 -19.53 -15.61
C GLY A 154 5.97 -20.73 -14.91
N PRO A 155 7.21 -20.60 -14.44
CA PRO A 155 7.97 -21.65 -13.75
C PRO A 155 7.45 -21.87 -12.32
N ALA A 156 6.51 -22.81 -12.16
CA ALA A 156 5.91 -23.16 -10.84
C ALA A 156 6.83 -24.01 -9.94
N VAL A 157 8.15 -23.79 -9.98
CA VAL A 157 9.13 -24.67 -9.32
C VAL A 157 9.51 -24.20 -7.93
N TYR A 158 9.58 -22.90 -7.73
CA TYR A 158 10.20 -22.32 -6.52
C TYR A 158 9.20 -21.90 -5.45
N GLY A 159 7.96 -21.63 -5.80
CA GLY A 159 6.95 -21.08 -4.89
C GLY A 159 7.15 -19.59 -4.55
N VAL A 160 8.30 -19.01 -4.89
CA VAL A 160 8.59 -17.56 -4.80
C VAL A 160 8.19 -16.87 -6.10
N GLY A 161 7.91 -15.59 -6.06
CA GLY A 161 7.55 -14.80 -7.25
C GLY A 161 6.46 -13.76 -6.99
N VAL A 162 5.82 -13.31 -8.07
CA VAL A 162 4.75 -12.29 -8.01
C VAL A 162 3.60 -12.73 -7.10
N LEU A 163 3.14 -13.98 -7.25
CA LEU A 163 2.01 -14.48 -6.45
C LEU A 163 2.32 -14.49 -4.95
N SER A 164 3.46 -15.05 -4.55
CA SER A 164 3.87 -15.10 -3.14
C SER A 164 4.11 -13.70 -2.57
N GLY A 165 4.75 -12.82 -3.35
CA GLY A 165 4.93 -11.42 -2.97
C GLY A 165 3.60 -10.70 -2.77
N SER A 166 2.63 -10.92 -3.66
CA SER A 166 1.29 -10.33 -3.55
C SER A 166 0.50 -10.87 -2.36
N LEU A 167 0.59 -12.17 -2.08
CA LEU A 167 -0.09 -12.80 -0.95
C LEU A 167 0.42 -12.28 0.40
N ILE A 168 1.74 -12.19 0.57
CA ILE A 168 2.29 -11.67 1.83
C ILE A 168 1.94 -10.20 2.02
N LEU A 169 1.98 -9.39 0.95
CA LEU A 169 1.54 -8.00 1.00
C LEU A 169 0.06 -7.89 1.38
N ALA A 170 -0.81 -8.74 0.80
CA ALA A 170 -2.23 -8.76 1.15
C ALA A 170 -2.45 -9.06 2.63
N ILE A 171 -1.74 -10.06 3.18
CA ILE A 171 -1.81 -10.40 4.60
C ILE A 171 -1.38 -9.22 5.47
N MET A 172 -0.31 -8.51 5.09
CA MET A 172 0.25 -7.39 5.86
C MET A 172 -0.62 -6.14 5.83
N ILE A 173 -1.27 -5.83 4.69
CA ILE A 173 -2.11 -4.63 4.58
C ILE A 173 -3.53 -4.84 5.10
N THR A 174 -4.02 -6.09 5.15
CA THR A 174 -5.37 -6.43 5.64
C THR A 174 -5.67 -5.88 7.04
N PRO A 175 -4.81 -6.06 8.06
CA PRO A 175 -5.07 -5.53 9.40
C PRO A 175 -5.21 -4.01 9.42
N ILE A 176 -4.37 -3.30 8.65
CA ILE A 176 -4.35 -1.83 8.58
C ILE A 176 -5.66 -1.32 7.96
N ILE A 177 -6.04 -1.87 6.80
CA ILE A 177 -7.28 -1.48 6.13
C ILE A 177 -8.48 -1.83 7.02
N THR A 178 -8.48 -3.00 7.68
CA THR A 178 -9.57 -3.42 8.58
C THR A 178 -9.73 -2.46 9.76
N ALA A 179 -8.63 -2.12 10.44
CA ALA A 179 -8.66 -1.25 11.61
C ALA A 179 -9.23 0.14 11.26
N ILE A 180 -8.70 0.76 10.21
CA ILE A 180 -9.14 2.09 9.78
C ILE A 180 -10.59 2.04 9.27
N SER A 181 -10.95 1.04 8.46
CA SER A 181 -12.29 0.88 7.92
C SER A 181 -13.33 0.65 9.04
N LYS A 182 -12.99 -0.13 10.07
CA LYS A 182 -13.84 -0.34 11.25
C LYS A 182 -14.15 1.00 11.96
N GLU A 183 -13.13 1.81 12.23
CA GLU A 183 -13.31 3.11 12.87
C GLU A 183 -14.21 4.03 12.03
N ILE A 184 -13.99 4.07 10.72
CA ILE A 184 -14.81 4.86 9.80
C ILE A 184 -16.26 4.39 9.79
N LEU A 185 -16.51 3.07 9.76
CA LEU A 185 -17.86 2.52 9.80
C LEU A 185 -18.57 2.80 11.13
N LEU A 186 -17.83 2.92 12.21
CA LEU A 186 -18.37 3.28 13.52
C LEU A 186 -18.81 4.76 13.63
N THR A 187 -18.35 5.63 12.74
CA THR A 187 -18.79 7.04 12.69
C THR A 187 -20.15 7.21 12.02
N VAL A 188 -20.70 6.18 11.38
CA VAL A 188 -22.02 6.23 10.76
C VAL A 188 -23.10 6.49 11.84
N PRO A 189 -23.93 7.53 11.69
CA PRO A 189 -24.99 7.84 12.65
C PRO A 189 -25.97 6.67 12.77
N ARG A 190 -26.18 6.17 14.00
CA ARG A 190 -27.07 5.05 14.25
C ARG A 190 -28.50 5.33 13.81
N SER A 191 -28.98 6.56 13.97
CA SER A 191 -30.31 6.98 13.53
C SER A 191 -30.60 6.68 12.05
N GLN A 192 -29.59 6.78 11.18
CA GLN A 192 -29.75 6.46 9.74
C GLN A 192 -29.92 4.96 9.51
N VAL A 193 -29.13 4.13 10.23
CA VAL A 193 -29.22 2.67 10.13
C VAL A 193 -30.54 2.17 10.77
N GLU A 194 -30.90 2.69 11.93
CA GLU A 194 -32.13 2.36 12.64
C GLU A 194 -33.38 2.81 11.87
N GLY A 195 -33.32 3.96 11.20
CA GLY A 195 -34.39 4.43 10.33
C GLY A 195 -34.68 3.46 9.18
N MET A 196 -33.65 2.90 8.54
CA MET A 196 -33.84 1.86 7.51
C MET A 196 -34.47 0.58 8.07
N LEU A 197 -34.01 0.16 9.27
CA LEU A 197 -34.58 -1.01 9.95
C LEU A 197 -36.04 -0.80 10.31
N ALA A 198 -36.43 0.42 10.73
CA ALA A 198 -37.82 0.77 11.04
C ALA A 198 -38.73 0.74 9.81
N LEU A 199 -38.18 0.98 8.61
CA LEU A 199 -38.89 0.82 7.31
C LEU A 199 -38.96 -0.64 6.83
N GLY A 200 -38.49 -1.60 7.63
CA GLY A 200 -38.54 -3.04 7.31
C GLY A 200 -37.34 -3.57 6.53
N ALA A 201 -36.29 -2.77 6.31
CA ALA A 201 -35.06 -3.23 5.68
C ALA A 201 -34.32 -4.25 6.58
N THR A 202 -33.65 -5.20 5.97
CA THR A 202 -32.75 -6.11 6.67
C THR A 202 -31.47 -5.37 7.10
N LYS A 203 -30.76 -5.92 8.08
CA LYS A 203 -29.48 -5.35 8.54
C LYS A 203 -28.45 -5.23 7.43
N TRP A 204 -28.42 -6.18 6.50
CA TRP A 204 -27.53 -6.16 5.35
C TRP A 204 -27.89 -5.02 4.37
N GLU A 205 -29.16 -4.84 4.08
CA GLU A 205 -29.62 -3.74 3.23
C GLU A 205 -29.31 -2.38 3.85
N ALA A 206 -29.49 -2.20 5.16
CA ALA A 206 -29.14 -0.97 5.85
C ALA A 206 -27.62 -0.69 5.78
N ILE A 207 -26.77 -1.73 5.88
CA ILE A 207 -25.32 -1.58 5.73
C ILE A 207 -24.97 -1.20 4.31
N TRP A 208 -25.52 -1.90 3.32
CA TRP A 208 -25.18 -1.71 1.91
C TRP A 208 -25.69 -0.38 1.35
N GLN A 209 -26.92 0.03 1.71
CA GLN A 209 -27.55 1.23 1.16
C GLN A 209 -27.28 2.50 1.96
N VAL A 210 -26.92 2.39 3.25
CA VAL A 210 -26.68 3.55 4.11
C VAL A 210 -25.23 3.61 4.60
N ALA A 211 -24.78 2.56 5.30
CA ALA A 211 -23.49 2.65 5.98
C ALA A 211 -22.31 2.73 5.02
N LEU A 212 -22.26 1.88 3.99
CA LEU A 212 -21.18 1.87 3.00
C LEU A 212 -21.15 3.15 2.14
N PRO A 213 -22.27 3.63 1.58
CA PRO A 213 -22.28 4.90 0.85
C PRO A 213 -21.92 6.11 1.71
N TYR A 214 -22.34 6.13 2.98
CA TYR A 214 -21.94 7.18 3.92
C TYR A 214 -20.43 7.20 4.15
N SER A 215 -19.84 6.04 4.33
CA SER A 215 -18.43 5.85 4.71
C SER A 215 -17.47 5.76 3.52
N ARG A 216 -17.97 5.76 2.28
CA ARG A 216 -17.18 5.48 1.07
C ARG A 216 -15.88 6.27 0.97
N ILE A 217 -15.90 7.57 1.28
CA ILE A 217 -14.71 8.45 1.19
C ILE A 217 -13.62 7.98 2.16
N GLY A 218 -14.00 7.69 3.41
CA GLY A 218 -13.07 7.18 4.41
C GLY A 218 -12.55 5.79 4.07
N LEU A 219 -13.42 4.89 3.60
CA LEU A 219 -13.03 3.54 3.18
C LEU A 219 -12.02 3.59 2.02
N PHE A 220 -12.22 4.47 1.03
CA PHE A 220 -11.21 4.73 0.00
C PHE A 220 -9.89 5.20 0.60
N GLY A 221 -9.93 6.11 1.59
CA GLY A 221 -8.73 6.55 2.31
C GLY A 221 -7.98 5.41 2.97
N ALA A 222 -8.68 4.49 3.64
CA ALA A 222 -8.08 3.29 4.25
C ALA A 222 -7.40 2.38 3.21
N VAL A 223 -8.04 2.19 2.06
CA VAL A 223 -7.49 1.40 0.95
C VAL A 223 -6.22 2.04 0.37
N ILE A 224 -6.20 3.36 0.20
CA ILE A 224 -5.03 4.09 -0.30
C ILE A 224 -3.86 4.01 0.67
N LEU A 225 -4.11 4.11 1.98
CA LEU A 225 -3.07 3.91 2.99
C LEU A 225 -2.48 2.51 2.93
N GLY A 226 -3.34 1.49 2.75
CA GLY A 226 -2.89 0.11 2.51
C GLY A 226 -2.03 -0.03 1.26
N LEU A 227 -2.43 0.60 0.15
CA LEU A 227 -1.66 0.59 -1.10
C LEU A 227 -0.29 1.27 -0.94
N GLY A 228 -0.24 2.43 -0.29
CA GLY A 228 1.02 3.12 -0.01
C GLY A 228 2.01 2.24 0.76
N ARG A 229 1.51 1.50 1.78
CA ARG A 229 2.33 0.53 2.51
C ARG A 229 2.77 -0.63 1.62
N ALA A 230 1.89 -1.18 0.77
CA ALA A 230 2.23 -2.29 -0.12
C ALA A 230 3.32 -1.92 -1.13
N ILE A 231 3.26 -0.72 -1.73
CA ILE A 231 4.24 -0.24 -2.71
C ILE A 231 5.62 -0.01 -2.07
N GLY A 232 5.65 0.48 -0.81
CA GLY A 232 6.88 0.75 -0.07
C GLY A 232 7.45 -0.46 0.67
N GLU A 233 6.80 -1.64 0.61
CA GLU A 233 7.26 -2.82 1.35
C GLU A 233 8.55 -3.38 0.75
N THR A 234 9.54 -3.53 1.62
CA THR A 234 10.89 -3.92 1.24
C THR A 234 11.20 -5.35 1.66
N MET A 235 11.26 -5.59 2.99
CA MET A 235 11.87 -6.81 3.55
C MET A 235 11.06 -8.07 3.27
N ALA A 236 9.75 -8.04 3.46
CA ALA A 236 8.92 -9.21 3.22
C ALA A 236 8.94 -9.61 1.75
N VAL A 237 8.88 -8.64 0.83
CA VAL A 237 8.90 -8.90 -0.61
C VAL A 237 10.27 -9.37 -1.10
N THR A 238 11.38 -8.85 -0.54
CA THR A 238 12.73 -9.33 -0.87
C THR A 238 12.89 -10.82 -0.57
N MET A 239 12.30 -11.31 0.52
CA MET A 239 12.43 -12.73 0.90
C MET A 239 11.63 -13.69 0.02
N VAL A 240 10.49 -13.26 -0.53
CA VAL A 240 9.57 -14.15 -1.27
C VAL A 240 9.31 -13.74 -2.71
N GLY A 241 9.87 -12.61 -3.16
CA GLY A 241 9.66 -12.07 -4.51
C GLY A 241 10.47 -12.76 -5.59
N GLY A 242 11.53 -13.49 -5.22
CA GLY A 242 12.39 -14.24 -6.14
C GLY A 242 13.48 -13.43 -6.85
N ASN A 243 13.60 -12.14 -6.59
CA ASN A 243 14.73 -11.24 -6.90
C ASN A 243 15.32 -11.38 -8.33
N SER A 244 14.47 -11.34 -9.35
CA SER A 244 14.87 -11.36 -10.76
C SER A 244 14.61 -10.00 -11.42
N PHE A 245 15.44 -9.63 -12.40
CA PHE A 245 15.26 -8.44 -13.25
C PHE A 245 14.53 -8.76 -14.56
N ALA A 246 14.07 -9.99 -14.76
CA ALA A 246 13.32 -10.36 -15.95
C ALA A 246 11.92 -9.70 -15.95
N MET A 247 11.40 -9.46 -17.17
CA MET A 247 10.01 -9.02 -17.34
C MET A 247 9.03 -10.09 -16.86
N ILE A 248 7.91 -9.64 -16.30
CA ILE A 248 6.84 -10.52 -15.83
C ILE A 248 6.03 -11.01 -17.02
N HIS A 249 5.88 -12.32 -17.15
CA HIS A 249 4.98 -12.98 -18.09
C HIS A 249 3.87 -13.77 -17.35
N SER A 250 4.16 -14.22 -16.14
CA SER A 250 3.27 -15.03 -15.33
C SER A 250 3.26 -14.57 -13.86
N LEU A 251 2.22 -14.94 -13.13
CA LEU A 251 2.15 -14.77 -11.67
C LEU A 251 3.18 -15.61 -10.90
N PHE A 252 3.78 -16.59 -11.55
CA PHE A 252 4.78 -17.47 -10.95
C PHE A 252 6.20 -16.95 -11.14
N ASP A 253 6.39 -15.94 -12.00
CA ASP A 253 7.71 -15.40 -12.29
C ASP A 253 8.31 -14.73 -11.05
N PRO A 254 9.60 -15.00 -10.79
CA PRO A 254 10.36 -14.22 -9.82
C PRO A 254 10.62 -12.82 -10.37
N VAL A 255 10.40 -11.79 -9.54
CA VAL A 255 10.70 -10.41 -9.92
C VAL A 255 11.02 -9.54 -8.71
N HIS A 256 11.96 -8.62 -8.88
CA HIS A 256 12.19 -7.56 -7.90
C HIS A 256 11.00 -6.58 -7.80
N SER A 257 10.81 -5.98 -6.64
CA SER A 257 10.18 -4.67 -6.51
C SER A 257 11.28 -3.59 -6.46
N MET A 258 10.93 -2.34 -6.74
CA MET A 258 11.90 -1.23 -6.62
C MET A 258 12.51 -1.15 -5.22
N ALA A 259 11.70 -1.29 -4.17
CA ALA A 259 12.18 -1.28 -2.80
C ALA A 259 13.07 -2.49 -2.47
N SER A 260 12.72 -3.70 -2.95
CA SER A 260 13.56 -4.90 -2.76
C SER A 260 14.86 -4.82 -3.53
N GLN A 261 14.86 -4.24 -4.72
CA GLN A 261 16.06 -4.00 -5.51
C GLN A 261 17.06 -3.11 -4.78
N ILE A 262 16.59 -1.96 -4.26
CA ILE A 262 17.46 -1.06 -3.48
C ILE A 262 18.04 -1.80 -2.28
N ALA A 263 17.22 -2.55 -1.53
CA ALA A 263 17.67 -3.22 -0.32
C ALA A 263 18.69 -4.33 -0.57
N SER A 264 18.58 -5.08 -1.67
CA SER A 264 19.50 -6.17 -1.99
C SER A 264 20.79 -5.68 -2.66
N GLU A 265 20.70 -4.67 -3.54
CA GLU A 265 21.81 -4.26 -4.40
C GLU A 265 22.65 -3.11 -3.81
N PHE A 266 22.10 -2.35 -2.84
CA PHE A 266 22.79 -1.14 -2.33
C PHE A 266 24.14 -1.46 -1.66
N THR A 267 24.22 -2.59 -0.96
CA THR A 267 25.45 -3.05 -0.33
C THR A 267 26.48 -3.60 -1.31
N GLU A 268 26.06 -3.97 -2.52
CA GLU A 268 26.89 -4.50 -3.60
C GLU A 268 27.39 -3.41 -4.56
N ALA A 269 26.85 -2.19 -4.44
CA ALA A 269 27.18 -1.08 -5.31
C ALA A 269 28.61 -0.57 -5.07
N THR A 270 29.54 -0.98 -5.92
CA THR A 270 30.98 -0.73 -5.76
C THR A 270 31.50 0.53 -6.47
N TYR A 271 30.69 1.18 -7.33
CA TYR A 271 31.08 2.39 -8.07
C TYR A 271 29.93 3.41 -8.14
N SER A 272 30.28 4.69 -8.35
CA SER A 272 29.38 5.84 -8.25
C SER A 272 28.13 5.73 -9.11
N LEU A 273 28.27 5.34 -10.38
CA LEU A 273 27.12 5.21 -11.29
C LEU A 273 26.13 4.12 -10.83
N TYR A 274 26.61 3.02 -10.22
CA TYR A 274 25.75 1.96 -9.69
C TYR A 274 24.93 2.49 -8.52
N THR A 275 25.61 3.11 -7.55
CA THR A 275 24.93 3.76 -6.41
C THR A 275 23.94 4.83 -6.87
N SER A 276 24.36 5.68 -7.84
CA SER A 276 23.48 6.70 -8.44
C SER A 276 22.26 6.09 -9.13
N SER A 277 22.41 4.94 -9.81
CA SER A 277 21.29 4.24 -10.44
C SER A 277 20.30 3.69 -9.42
N LEU A 278 20.76 3.15 -8.27
CA LEU A 278 19.90 2.70 -7.18
C LEU A 278 19.16 3.87 -6.51
N ILE A 279 19.84 5.01 -6.34
CA ILE A 279 19.18 6.22 -5.84
C ILE A 279 18.13 6.72 -6.85
N TYR A 280 18.40 6.58 -8.16
CA TYR A 280 17.42 6.91 -9.19
C TYR A 280 16.19 5.99 -9.14
N VAL A 281 16.35 4.68 -8.88
CA VAL A 281 15.21 3.78 -8.57
C VAL A 281 14.42 4.31 -7.39
N GLY A 282 15.08 4.78 -6.32
CA GLY A 282 14.43 5.40 -5.16
C GLY A 282 13.65 6.66 -5.51
N LEU A 283 14.21 7.52 -6.36
CA LEU A 283 13.53 8.73 -6.84
C LEU A 283 12.29 8.38 -7.68
N VAL A 284 12.39 7.36 -8.54
CA VAL A 284 11.26 6.84 -9.34
C VAL A 284 10.17 6.27 -8.44
N LEU A 285 10.54 5.47 -7.43
CA LEU A 285 9.59 4.92 -6.44
C LEU A 285 8.86 6.04 -5.70
N PHE A 286 9.58 7.06 -5.28
CA PHE A 286 9.01 8.23 -4.63
C PHE A 286 8.03 8.97 -5.56
N GLY A 287 8.43 9.18 -6.82
CA GLY A 287 7.58 9.81 -7.85
C GLY A 287 6.28 9.02 -8.10
N ILE A 288 6.37 7.70 -8.24
CA ILE A 288 5.21 6.81 -8.42
C ILE A 288 4.29 6.87 -7.20
N THR A 289 4.86 6.87 -5.99
CA THR A 289 4.08 6.93 -4.74
C THR A 289 3.33 8.26 -4.62
N ILE A 290 3.98 9.38 -4.95
CA ILE A 290 3.32 10.69 -4.99
C ILE A 290 2.21 10.69 -6.05
N PHE A 291 2.49 10.21 -7.26
CA PHE A 291 1.51 10.18 -8.35
C PHE A 291 0.26 9.40 -7.95
N ILE A 292 0.43 8.21 -7.38
CA ILE A 292 -0.68 7.37 -6.90
C ILE A 292 -1.45 8.08 -5.78
N SER A 293 -0.74 8.72 -4.83
CA SER A 293 -1.37 9.44 -3.73
C SER A 293 -2.18 10.65 -4.21
N LEU A 294 -1.66 11.41 -5.17
CA LEU A 294 -2.36 12.54 -5.79
C LEU A 294 -3.57 12.08 -6.60
N ALA A 295 -3.42 11.03 -7.40
CA ALA A 295 -4.53 10.44 -8.16
C ALA A 295 -5.66 9.97 -7.24
N ALA A 296 -5.30 9.33 -6.13
CA ALA A 296 -6.23 8.89 -5.12
C ALA A 296 -6.92 10.06 -4.41
N GLN A 297 -6.20 11.11 -4.02
CA GLN A 297 -6.78 12.32 -3.44
C GLN A 297 -7.73 13.04 -4.42
N PHE A 298 -7.35 13.10 -5.70
CA PHE A 298 -8.21 13.66 -6.74
C PHE A 298 -9.52 12.88 -6.87
N LEU A 299 -9.47 11.54 -6.84
CA LEU A 299 -10.67 10.70 -6.84
C LEU A 299 -11.55 10.97 -5.61
N ILE A 300 -10.96 11.04 -4.41
CA ILE A 300 -11.68 11.39 -3.17
C ILE A 300 -12.35 12.75 -3.29
N TRP A 301 -11.64 13.76 -3.76
CA TRP A 301 -12.18 15.11 -3.94
C TRP A 301 -13.36 15.11 -4.93
N ARG A 302 -13.24 14.40 -6.05
CA ARG A 302 -14.33 14.28 -7.03
C ARG A 302 -15.56 13.58 -6.44
N LEU A 303 -15.37 12.53 -5.64
CA LEU A 303 -16.45 11.82 -4.96
C LEU A 303 -17.10 12.65 -3.84
N SER A 304 -16.36 13.56 -3.21
CA SER A 304 -16.88 14.43 -2.14
C SER A 304 -17.78 15.56 -2.70
N LYS A 305 -17.44 16.13 -3.85
CA LYS A 305 -18.25 17.18 -4.48
C LYS A 305 -19.67 16.71 -4.85
N GLY A 306 -19.87 15.45 -5.18
CA GLY A 306 -21.19 14.90 -5.45
C GLY A 306 -22.12 14.80 -4.22
N LYS A 307 -21.60 14.95 -2.99
CA LYS A 307 -22.40 14.94 -1.75
C LYS A 307 -22.99 16.32 -1.41
N LEU A 308 -22.29 17.39 -1.75
CA LEU A 308 -22.77 18.76 -1.48
C LEU A 308 -23.96 19.16 -2.38
N ALA A 309 -24.05 18.57 -3.57
CA ALA A 309 -25.15 18.84 -4.51
C ALA A 309 -26.47 18.09 -4.19
N ILE A 310 -26.52 17.26 -3.16
CA ILE A 310 -27.74 16.50 -2.74
C ILE A 310 -28.33 17.10 -1.45
N LEU A 311 -27.64 18.05 -0.81
CA LEU A 311 -28.05 18.69 0.43
C LEU A 311 -28.53 20.16 0.25
N ASP A 312 -28.43 20.69 -0.97
CA ASP A 312 -29.06 21.93 -1.45
C ASP A 312 -30.30 21.59 -2.29
#